data_20aac6fd28a67c340c91410dcf7d49f4
#
_entry.id   20aac6fd28a67c340c91410dcf7d49f4
#
_cell.length_a   1.000
_cell.length_b   1.000
_cell.length_c   1.000
_cell.angle_alpha   90.00
_cell.angle_beta   90.00
_cell.angle_gamma   90.00
#
_symmetry.space_group_name_H-M   'P 1'
#
loop_
_entity.id
_entity.type
_entity.pdbx_description
1 polymer ?
#
loop_
_entity_poly.entity_id
_entity_poly.type
_entity_poly.pdbx_seq_one_letter_code
_entity_poly.pdbx_strand_id
1 'polypeptide(L)' 'MEKTTISVQELSAQMGISLPKAYELVKSNDFPKIRIGTRILIPVDAYKEWLVKTASKSPKA' A
#
# COMPACT_ATOMS: atom_id res chain seq x y z
N MET A 1 -0.91 -16.41 -13.16
CA MET A 1 -1.81 -16.24 -12.03
C MET A 1 -1.61 -14.91 -11.34
N GLU A 2 -2.69 -14.24 -11.08
CA GLU A 2 -2.60 -12.91 -10.48
C GLU A 2 -2.54 -12.97 -8.99
N LYS A 3 -1.75 -12.08 -8.43
CA LYS A 3 -1.71 -11.95 -6.99
C LYS A 3 -2.85 -11.05 -6.52
N THR A 4 -3.49 -11.46 -5.46
CA THR A 4 -4.51 -10.62 -4.86
C THR A 4 -3.93 -9.74 -3.75
N THR A 5 -2.73 -10.06 -3.29
CA THR A 5 -2.06 -9.27 -2.27
C THR A 5 -0.58 -9.15 -2.62
N ILE A 6 0.04 -8.12 -2.08
CA ILE A 6 1.48 -7.92 -2.23
C ILE A 6 2.08 -7.66 -0.86
N SER A 7 3.39 -7.83 -0.76
CA SER A 7 4.10 -7.57 0.48
C SER A 7 4.50 -6.10 0.56
N VAL A 8 4.96 -5.69 1.74
CA VAL A 8 5.44 -4.31 1.91
C VAL A 8 6.64 -4.05 1.01
N GLN A 9 7.49 -5.05 0.83
CA GLN A 9 8.63 -4.93 -0.06
C GLN A 9 8.19 -4.64 -1.48
N GLU A 10 7.21 -5.40 -1.95
CA GLU A 10 6.68 -5.19 -3.29
C GLU A 10 6.02 -3.83 -3.41
N LEU A 11 5.34 -3.41 -2.35
CA LEU A 11 4.71 -2.11 -2.35
C LEU A 11 5.75 -1.01 -2.51
N SER A 12 6.85 -1.10 -1.76
CA SER A 12 7.88 -0.08 -1.85
C SER A 12 8.45 0.00 -3.26
N ALA A 13 8.64 -1.15 -3.88
CA ALA A 13 9.17 -1.17 -5.25
C ALA A 13 8.19 -0.56 -6.24
N GLN A 14 6.91 -0.86 -6.08
CA GLN A 14 5.90 -0.33 -6.99
C GLN A 14 5.75 1.17 -6.85
N MET A 15 5.87 1.68 -5.63
CA MET A 15 5.69 3.09 -5.40
C MET A 15 6.99 3.88 -5.58
N GLY A 16 8.10 3.18 -5.70
CA GLY A 16 9.39 3.85 -5.85
C GLY A 16 9.82 4.57 -4.59
N ILE A 17 9.51 4.02 -3.44
CA ILE A 17 9.89 4.61 -2.16
C ILE A 17 10.74 3.62 -1.39
N SER A 18 11.43 4.12 -0.36
CA SER A 18 12.25 3.26 0.45
C SER A 18 11.40 2.33 1.30
N LEU A 19 11.99 1.24 1.75
CA LEU A 19 11.27 0.28 2.56
C LEU A 19 10.77 0.90 3.87
N PRO A 20 11.58 1.67 4.61
CA PRO A 20 11.07 2.31 5.82
C PRO A 20 9.87 3.20 5.56
N LYS A 21 9.87 3.90 4.43
CA LYS A 21 8.73 4.74 4.07
C LYS A 21 7.50 3.89 3.81
N ALA A 22 7.68 2.75 3.16
CA ALA A 22 6.56 1.87 2.89
C ALA A 22 5.96 1.35 4.18
N TYR A 23 6.81 1.00 5.15
CA TYR A 23 6.31 0.54 6.43
C TYR A 23 5.55 1.63 7.16
N GLU A 24 6.01 2.86 7.07
CA GLU A 24 5.28 3.97 7.67
C GLU A 24 3.91 4.13 7.04
N LEU A 25 3.87 3.98 5.73
CA LEU A 25 2.63 4.13 4.99
C LEU A 25 1.61 3.07 5.41
N VAL A 26 2.04 1.82 5.51
CA VAL A 26 1.09 0.76 5.85
C VAL A 26 0.65 0.82 7.29
N LYS A 27 1.37 1.55 8.14
CA LYS A 27 0.94 1.73 9.51
C LYS A 27 -0.20 2.72 9.62
N SER A 28 -0.39 3.52 8.59
CA SER A 28 -1.45 4.50 8.59
C SER A 28 -2.82 3.82 8.63
N ASN A 29 -3.74 4.41 9.36
CA ASN A 29 -5.09 3.86 9.47
C ASN A 29 -5.84 3.91 8.17
N ASP A 30 -5.47 4.82 7.30
CA ASP A 30 -6.16 4.99 6.02
C ASP A 30 -5.72 3.98 4.99
N PHE A 31 -4.58 3.38 5.19
CA PHE A 31 -4.02 2.50 4.16
C PHE A 31 -4.61 1.10 4.28
N PRO A 32 -5.10 0.53 3.18
CA PRO A 32 -5.66 -0.82 3.21
C PRO A 32 -4.56 -1.85 3.43
N LYS A 33 -4.74 -2.69 4.43
CA LYS A 33 -3.79 -3.74 4.71
C LYS A 33 -4.47 -4.87 5.44
N ILE A 34 -3.90 -6.05 5.30
CA ILE A 34 -4.35 -7.23 6.01
C ILE A 34 -3.19 -7.72 6.86
N ARG A 35 -3.45 -7.90 8.13
CA ARG A 35 -2.41 -8.36 9.03
C ARG A 35 -2.68 -9.79 9.46
N ILE A 36 -1.74 -10.67 9.16
CA ILE A 36 -1.85 -12.06 9.53
C ILE A 36 -0.62 -12.42 10.33
N GLY A 37 -0.80 -12.62 11.63
CA GLY A 37 0.33 -12.88 12.50
C GLY A 37 1.30 -11.71 12.47
N THR A 38 2.53 -11.97 12.07
CA THR A 38 3.54 -10.94 11.96
C THR A 38 3.67 -10.41 10.53
N ARG A 39 2.85 -10.93 9.63
CA ARG A 39 2.94 -10.56 8.22
C ARG A 39 1.92 -9.50 7.88
N ILE A 40 2.33 -8.58 7.03
CA ILE A 40 1.43 -7.55 6.53
C ILE A 40 1.29 -7.75 5.04
N LEU A 41 0.04 -7.88 4.60
CA LEU A 41 -0.27 -8.05 3.18
C LEU A 41 -1.13 -6.89 2.74
N ILE A 42 -0.93 -6.46 1.51
CA ILE A 42 -1.68 -5.35 0.96
C ILE A 42 -2.58 -5.88 -0.16
N PRO A 43 -3.91 -5.79 0.01
CA PRO A 43 -4.80 -6.23 -1.07
C PRO A 43 -4.66 -5.30 -2.27
N VAL A 44 -4.40 -5.89 -3.42
CA VAL A 44 -4.08 -5.11 -4.61
C VAL A 44 -5.25 -4.22 -5.02
N ASP A 45 -6.45 -4.76 -5.00
CA ASP A 45 -7.62 -3.98 -5.41
C ASP A 45 -7.85 -2.78 -4.51
N ALA A 46 -7.77 -3.00 -3.21
CA ALA A 46 -7.96 -1.91 -2.26
C ALA A 46 -6.83 -0.89 -2.37
N TYR A 47 -5.63 -1.37 -2.63
CA TYR A 47 -4.48 -0.49 -2.82
C TYR A 47 -4.70 0.43 -4.02
N LYS A 48 -5.19 -0.12 -5.10
CA LYS A 48 -5.45 0.67 -6.29
C LYS A 48 -6.51 1.74 -6.03
N GLU A 49 -7.55 1.36 -5.30
CA GLU A 49 -8.58 2.32 -4.94
C GLU A 49 -8.03 3.41 -4.04
N TRP A 50 -7.18 3.02 -3.13
CA TRP A 50 -6.56 3.97 -2.23
C TRP A 50 -5.74 4.99 -3.01
N LEU A 51 -5.01 4.52 -4.02
CA LEU A 51 -4.22 5.40 -4.86
C LEU A 51 -5.09 6.44 -5.58
N VAL A 52 -6.21 5.98 -6.12
CA VAL A 52 -7.11 6.87 -6.83
C VAL A 52 -7.68 7.92 -5.90
N LYS A 53 -8.11 7.50 -4.73
CA LYS A 53 -8.66 8.42 -3.75
C LYS A 53 -7.64 9.43 -3.29
N THR A 54 -6.44 8.96 -3.02
CA THR A 54 -5.38 9.83 -2.54
C THR A 54 -4.98 10.83 -3.61
N ALA A 55 -4.90 10.37 -4.84
CA ALA A 55 -4.56 11.26 -5.94
C ALA A 55 -5.63 12.32 -6.15
N SER A 56 -6.88 11.93 -6.01
CA SER A 56 -7.97 12.87 -6.17
C SER A 56 -7.96 13.94 -5.11
N LYS A 57 -7.64 13.54 -3.88
CA LYS A 57 -7.60 14.48 -2.78
C LYS A 57 -6.42 15.39 -2.83
N SER A 58 -5.32 14.92 -3.38
CA SER A 58 -4.08 15.63 -3.39
C SER A 58 -4.15 16.72 -4.43
N PRO A 59 -4.15 17.92 -4.05
CA PRO A 59 -4.20 18.98 -5.02
C PRO A 59 -2.91 19.15 -5.74
N LYS A 60 -2.03 18.74 -5.51
CA LYS A 60 -0.90 19.00 -6.08
C LYS A 60 -0.37 18.95 -6.73
N ALA A 61 -0.21 19.09 -6.93
CA ALA A 61 0.31 19.12 -7.67
C ALA A 61 1.35 19.40 -8.06
#